data_2251b127adf0113e78be1732c2efce7f
#
_entry.id   2251b127adf0113e78be1732c2efce7f
#
_cell.length_a   1.000
_cell.length_b   1.000
_cell.length_c   1.000
_cell.angle_alpha   90.00
_cell.angle_beta   90.00
_cell.angle_gamma   90.00
#
_symmetry.space_group_name_H-M   'P 1'
#
loop_
_entity.id
_entity.type
_entity.pdbx_description
1 polymer ?
#
loop_
_entity_poly.entity_id
_entity_poly.type
_entity_poly.pdbx_seq_one_letter_code
_entity_poly.pdbx_strand_id
1 'polypeptide(L)'
;LLLAGRSWRVTEVEWSKRIVWLEPAREGGKARWMGGARSLGRDVCQAIRTVLATGAPPIVTLSQRARAALSSLADELPMSLGTHFVMARSDAAPVRTWTFAGTRANRTWAHQASVGGQKVRFDAMSVHAPASLLADAAPGQLTLTDAEIATFAESVKFAECVPRGLLIRT
;
A
#
# COMPACT_ATOMS: atom_id res chain seq x y z
N LEU A 1 0.42 19.71 -15.67
CA LEU A 1 -0.27 19.43 -14.42
C LEU A 1 -1.28 20.54 -14.07
N LEU A 2 -2.30 20.22 -13.29
CA LEU A 2 -3.25 21.20 -12.77
C LEU A 2 -2.91 21.43 -11.28
N LEU A 3 -2.61 22.65 -10.91
CA LEU A 3 -2.31 23.02 -9.54
C LEU A 3 -3.02 24.33 -9.18
N ALA A 4 -3.73 24.37 -8.05
CA ALA A 4 -4.52 25.53 -7.61
C ALA A 4 -5.49 26.05 -8.69
N GLY A 5 -6.14 25.17 -9.44
CA GLY A 5 -7.11 25.52 -10.49
C GLY A 5 -6.49 26.06 -11.78
N ARG A 6 -5.16 26.10 -11.89
CA ARG A 6 -4.44 26.57 -13.08
C ARG A 6 -3.65 25.44 -13.73
N SER A 7 -3.55 25.47 -15.06
CA SER A 7 -2.73 24.55 -15.83
C SER A 7 -1.28 25.02 -15.89
N TRP A 8 -0.36 24.09 -15.67
CA TRP A 8 1.07 24.32 -15.65
C TRP A 8 1.79 23.28 -16.50
N ARG A 9 2.84 23.69 -17.20
CA ARG A 9 3.78 22.82 -17.90
C ARG A 9 5.03 22.69 -17.05
N VAL A 10 5.51 21.47 -16.83
CA VAL A 10 6.81 21.24 -16.20
C VAL A 10 7.90 21.52 -17.22
N THR A 11 8.82 22.43 -16.91
CA THR A 11 9.96 22.77 -17.76
C THR A 11 11.22 22.08 -17.32
N GLU A 12 11.41 21.91 -15.99
CA GLU A 12 12.59 21.29 -15.43
C GLU A 12 12.26 20.63 -14.07
N VAL A 13 12.98 19.53 -13.76
CA VAL A 13 12.89 18.85 -12.46
C VAL A 13 14.31 18.66 -11.91
N GLU A 14 14.63 19.36 -10.84
CA GLU A 14 15.90 19.24 -10.14
C GLU A 14 15.74 18.30 -8.93
N TRP A 15 15.97 17.01 -9.15
CA TRP A 15 15.72 15.95 -8.17
C TRP A 15 16.54 16.10 -6.88
N SER A 16 17.78 16.57 -7.02
CA SER A 16 18.70 16.76 -5.87
C SER A 16 18.17 17.80 -4.88
N LYS A 17 17.56 18.87 -5.39
CA LYS A 17 16.97 19.95 -4.59
C LYS A 17 15.47 19.80 -4.36
N ARG A 18 14.82 18.80 -4.99
CA ARG A 18 13.37 18.59 -4.95
C ARG A 18 12.59 19.82 -5.46
N ILE A 19 13.11 20.48 -6.49
CA ILE A 19 12.52 21.67 -7.12
C ILE A 19 11.97 21.25 -8.48
N VAL A 20 10.77 21.74 -8.79
CA VAL A 20 10.13 21.61 -10.10
C VAL A 20 9.85 23.00 -10.63
N TRP A 21 10.39 23.30 -11.79
CA TRP A 21 10.15 24.56 -12.50
C TRP A 21 8.91 24.43 -13.37
N LEU A 22 8.04 25.44 -13.31
CA LEU A 22 6.74 25.43 -13.98
C LEU A 22 6.54 26.72 -14.76
N GLU A 23 5.91 26.59 -15.93
CA GLU A 23 5.38 27.73 -16.67
C GLU A 23 3.86 27.59 -16.85
N PRO A 24 3.11 28.71 -16.98
CA PRO A 24 1.68 28.66 -17.24
C PRO A 24 1.37 27.95 -18.56
N ALA A 25 0.41 27.03 -18.57
CA ALA A 25 -0.06 26.35 -19.77
C ALA A 25 -1.52 26.75 -20.08
N ARG A 26 -1.82 26.90 -21.37
CA ARG A 26 -3.16 27.32 -21.84
C ARG A 26 -4.17 26.17 -21.88
N GLU A 27 -3.71 24.92 -21.97
CA GLU A 27 -4.57 23.74 -22.06
C GLU A 27 -4.54 22.92 -20.78
N GLY A 28 -5.73 22.48 -20.36
CA GLY A 28 -5.94 21.80 -19.11
C GLY A 28 -5.39 20.38 -19.06
N GLY A 29 -4.35 20.18 -18.28
CA GLY A 29 -4.03 18.85 -17.78
C GLY A 29 -5.12 18.39 -16.82
N LYS A 30 -5.61 17.16 -16.92
CA LYS A 30 -6.42 16.56 -15.85
C LYS A 30 -5.48 16.23 -14.70
N ALA A 31 -5.57 16.99 -13.60
CA ALA A 31 -4.90 16.58 -12.37
C ALA A 31 -5.55 15.28 -11.89
N ARG A 32 -4.88 14.20 -12.12
CA ARG A 32 -5.19 12.95 -11.44
C ARG A 32 -4.25 12.85 -10.26
N TRP A 33 -4.69 13.31 -9.12
CA TRP A 33 -4.02 12.99 -7.87
C TRP A 33 -4.18 11.49 -7.65
N MET A 34 -3.26 10.73 -8.17
CA MET A 34 -3.05 9.37 -7.71
C MET A 34 -2.20 9.47 -6.44
N GLY A 35 -2.75 10.16 -5.45
CA GLY A 35 -2.17 10.18 -4.12
C GLY A 35 -2.15 8.75 -3.62
N GLY A 36 -1.03 8.09 -3.77
CA GLY A 36 -0.77 6.90 -3.01
C GLY A 36 -0.90 7.29 -1.55
N ALA A 37 -1.77 6.61 -0.81
CA ALA A 37 -1.76 6.73 0.63
C ALA A 37 -0.31 6.56 1.10
N ARG A 38 0.10 7.37 2.07
CA ARG A 38 1.44 7.27 2.64
C ARG A 38 1.71 5.82 2.99
N SER A 39 2.83 5.29 2.52
CA SER A 39 3.23 3.92 2.82
C SER A 39 3.28 3.73 4.34
N LEU A 40 2.47 2.82 4.87
CA LEU A 40 2.51 2.47 6.29
C LEU A 40 3.59 1.43 6.52
N GLY A 41 4.45 1.69 7.49
CA GLY A 41 5.45 0.74 7.94
C GLY A 41 4.83 -0.45 8.70
N ARG A 42 5.55 -1.55 8.77
CA ARG A 42 5.13 -2.76 9.49
C ARG A 42 4.79 -2.47 10.96
N ASP A 43 5.61 -1.68 11.63
CA ASP A 43 5.42 -1.40 13.06
C ASP A 43 4.09 -0.71 13.35
N VAL A 44 3.71 0.25 12.48
CA VAL A 44 2.41 0.92 12.59
C VAL A 44 1.27 -0.08 12.36
N CYS A 45 1.39 -0.95 11.35
CA CYS A 45 0.37 -1.96 11.06
C CYS A 45 0.25 -2.99 12.19
N GLN A 46 1.37 -3.42 12.79
CA GLN A 46 1.35 -4.31 13.96
C GLN A 46 0.76 -3.63 15.20
N ALA A 47 1.03 -2.35 15.41
CA ALA A 47 0.38 -1.58 16.49
C ALA A 47 -1.13 -1.50 16.30
N ILE A 48 -1.60 -1.24 15.07
CA ILE A 48 -3.03 -1.27 14.73
C ILE A 48 -3.64 -2.65 15.06
N ARG A 49 -2.96 -3.72 14.64
CA ARG A 49 -3.38 -5.09 14.95
C ARG A 49 -3.50 -5.33 16.45
N THR A 50 -2.50 -4.91 17.23
CA THR A 50 -2.50 -5.06 18.68
C THR A 50 -3.69 -4.31 19.30
N VAL A 51 -3.93 -3.07 18.87
CA VAL A 51 -5.07 -2.28 19.36
C VAL A 51 -6.42 -2.94 19.01
N LEU A 52 -6.54 -3.52 17.82
CA LEU A 52 -7.74 -4.26 17.42
C LEU A 52 -7.95 -5.52 18.28
N ALA A 53 -6.85 -6.21 18.65
CA ALA A 53 -6.89 -7.43 19.44
C ALA A 53 -7.15 -7.19 20.93
N THR A 54 -6.53 -6.17 21.50
CA THR A 54 -6.47 -5.98 22.96
C THR A 54 -7.15 -4.70 23.43
N GLY A 55 -7.65 -3.87 22.52
CA GLY A 55 -8.16 -2.54 22.83
C GLY A 55 -7.06 -1.48 22.92
N ALA A 56 -7.45 -0.27 23.29
CA ALA A 56 -6.51 0.83 23.44
C ALA A 56 -5.54 0.59 24.62
N PRO A 57 -4.25 1.00 24.48
CA PRO A 57 -3.31 0.96 25.59
C PRO A 57 -3.83 1.72 26.83
N PRO A 58 -3.51 1.27 28.05
CA PRO A 58 -4.01 1.90 29.28
C PRO A 58 -3.69 3.39 29.43
N ILE A 59 -2.62 3.85 28.79
CA ILE A 59 -2.20 5.27 28.79
C ILE A 59 -3.04 6.15 27.86
N VAL A 60 -3.90 5.56 27.03
CA VAL A 60 -4.71 6.28 26.05
C VAL A 60 -6.17 6.30 26.50
N THR A 61 -6.70 7.50 26.74
CA THR A 61 -8.12 7.67 27.02
C THR A 61 -8.88 7.90 25.70
N LEU A 62 -9.68 6.93 25.30
CA LEU A 62 -10.57 7.06 24.15
C LEU A 62 -11.91 7.68 24.53
N SER A 63 -12.45 8.53 23.66
CA SER A 63 -13.84 8.97 23.77
C SER A 63 -14.80 7.77 23.64
N GLN A 64 -16.01 7.89 24.16
CA GLN A 64 -17.03 6.84 24.03
C GLN A 64 -17.28 6.46 22.57
N ARG A 65 -17.36 7.46 21.67
CA ARG A 65 -17.54 7.21 20.23
C ARG A 65 -16.36 6.45 19.62
N ALA A 66 -15.12 6.78 20.01
CA ALA A 66 -13.94 6.10 19.51
C ALA A 66 -13.87 4.65 20.00
N ARG A 67 -14.26 4.38 21.25
CA ARG A 67 -14.37 3.02 21.79
C ARG A 67 -15.41 2.19 21.05
N ALA A 68 -16.59 2.73 20.83
CA ALA A 68 -17.66 2.05 20.09
C ALA A 68 -17.22 1.73 18.64
N ALA A 69 -16.58 2.67 17.95
CA ALA A 69 -16.07 2.45 16.60
C ALA A 69 -14.96 1.38 16.56
N LEU A 70 -14.06 1.36 17.55
CA LEU A 70 -13.01 0.36 17.65
C LEU A 70 -13.58 -1.04 17.89
N SER A 71 -14.57 -1.17 18.78
CA SER A 71 -15.27 -2.42 19.05
C SER A 71 -15.97 -2.94 17.80
N SER A 72 -16.77 -2.09 17.14
CA SER A 72 -17.47 -2.46 15.89
C SER A 72 -16.49 -2.94 14.82
N LEU A 73 -15.36 -2.25 14.64
CA LEU A 73 -14.34 -2.66 13.68
C LEU A 73 -13.67 -3.98 14.04
N ALA A 74 -13.42 -4.23 15.33
CA ALA A 74 -12.86 -5.50 15.80
C ALA A 74 -13.83 -6.67 15.58
N ASP A 75 -15.14 -6.44 15.77
CA ASP A 75 -16.19 -7.45 15.56
C ASP A 75 -16.39 -7.77 14.06
N GLU A 76 -16.20 -6.78 13.18
CA GLU A 76 -16.31 -6.95 11.73
C GLU A 76 -15.12 -7.73 11.13
N LEU A 77 -13.97 -7.75 11.81
CA LEU A 77 -12.81 -8.45 11.32
C LEU A 77 -12.91 -9.94 11.65
N PRO A 78 -13.01 -10.85 10.65
CA PRO A 78 -13.18 -12.30 10.87
C PRO A 78 -11.86 -12.94 11.33
N MET A 79 -11.36 -12.53 12.50
CA MET A 79 -9.98 -12.82 12.88
C MET A 79 -9.89 -13.43 14.29
N SER A 80 -9.18 -14.54 14.39
CA SER A 80 -8.46 -14.82 15.61
C SER A 80 -7.18 -13.96 15.61
N LEU A 81 -7.21 -12.85 16.34
CA LEU A 81 -6.14 -11.87 16.36
C LEU A 81 -4.81 -12.38 16.97
N GLY A 82 -4.76 -13.67 17.37
CA GLY A 82 -3.57 -14.32 17.94
C GLY A 82 -2.53 -14.83 16.94
N THR A 83 -2.84 -14.97 15.66
CA THR A 83 -1.93 -15.53 14.66
C THR A 83 -1.34 -14.45 13.75
N HIS A 84 -0.13 -14.70 13.19
CA HIS A 84 0.54 -13.76 12.30
C HIS A 84 -0.17 -13.57 10.96
N PHE A 85 -0.99 -14.53 10.56
CA PHE A 85 -1.78 -14.50 9.35
C PHE A 85 -3.20 -14.93 9.66
N VAL A 86 -4.15 -14.15 9.21
CA VAL A 86 -5.55 -14.55 9.26
C VAL A 86 -6.07 -14.53 7.84
N MET A 87 -6.43 -15.69 7.37
CA MET A 87 -7.18 -15.84 6.12
C MET A 87 -8.67 -15.76 6.45
N ALA A 88 -9.33 -14.72 5.98
CA ALA A 88 -10.78 -14.76 5.94
C ALA A 88 -11.19 -15.81 4.90
N ARG A 89 -11.71 -16.94 5.35
CA ARG A 89 -12.33 -17.91 4.46
C ARG A 89 -13.62 -17.32 3.94
N SER A 90 -13.63 -17.01 2.67
CA SER A 90 -14.84 -16.79 1.90
C SER A 90 -14.86 -17.83 0.80
N ASP A 91 -15.98 -18.47 0.59
CA ASP A 91 -16.17 -19.41 -0.54
C ASP A 91 -16.19 -18.68 -1.88
N ALA A 92 -16.19 -17.34 -1.84
CA ALA A 92 -16.11 -16.48 -3.02
C ALA A 92 -14.65 -15.99 -3.22
N ALA A 93 -14.04 -16.35 -4.32
CA ALA A 93 -12.75 -15.75 -4.76
C ALA A 93 -12.99 -14.31 -5.28
N PRO A 94 -12.06 -13.35 -4.96
CA PRO A 94 -10.79 -13.47 -4.25
C PRO A 94 -10.92 -13.39 -2.72
N VAL A 95 -10.04 -14.09 -2.01
CA VAL A 95 -9.97 -14.07 -0.55
C VAL A 95 -9.14 -12.86 -0.09
N ARG A 96 -9.59 -12.21 0.97
CA ARG A 96 -8.82 -11.17 1.64
C ARG A 96 -7.98 -11.78 2.76
N THR A 97 -6.67 -11.66 2.67
CA THR A 97 -5.73 -12.09 3.71
C THR A 97 -5.22 -10.88 4.46
N TRP A 98 -5.50 -10.83 5.75
CA TRP A 98 -5.03 -9.78 6.63
C TRP A 98 -3.62 -10.12 7.14
N THR A 99 -2.64 -9.34 6.71
CA THR A 99 -1.23 -9.57 7.01
C THR A 99 -0.69 -8.64 8.07
N PHE A 100 -1.20 -7.41 8.12
CA PHE A 100 -0.63 -6.30 8.91
C PHE A 100 0.88 -6.14 8.70
N ALA A 101 1.37 -6.53 7.52
CA ALA A 101 2.81 -6.54 7.21
C ALA A 101 3.34 -5.17 6.74
N GLY A 102 2.46 -4.23 6.47
CA GLY A 102 2.80 -2.92 5.94
C GLY A 102 2.77 -2.88 4.41
N THR A 103 2.75 -1.66 3.88
CA THR A 103 2.54 -1.43 2.44
C THR A 103 3.62 -2.08 1.57
N ARG A 104 4.89 -2.01 1.99
CA ARG A 104 6.01 -2.56 1.21
C ARG A 104 5.93 -4.07 1.10
N ALA A 105 5.78 -4.76 2.22
CA ALA A 105 5.69 -6.22 2.24
C ALA A 105 4.47 -6.73 1.44
N ASN A 106 3.31 -6.10 1.61
CA ASN A 106 2.11 -6.47 0.88
C ASN A 106 2.21 -6.17 -0.62
N ARG A 107 2.90 -5.11 -1.01
CA ARG A 107 3.22 -4.81 -2.42
C ARG A 107 4.10 -5.90 -3.03
N THR A 108 5.18 -6.28 -2.34
CA THR A 108 6.09 -7.34 -2.79
C THR A 108 5.33 -8.65 -2.96
N TRP A 109 4.54 -9.03 -1.98
CA TRP A 109 3.73 -10.24 -2.06
C TRP A 109 2.71 -10.19 -3.21
N ALA A 110 1.98 -9.08 -3.35
CA ALA A 110 1.04 -8.90 -4.45
C ALA A 110 1.72 -8.97 -5.82
N HIS A 111 2.93 -8.43 -5.94
CA HIS A 111 3.72 -8.51 -7.18
C HIS A 111 4.10 -9.94 -7.51
N GLN A 112 4.63 -10.70 -6.56
CA GLN A 112 4.99 -12.10 -6.76
C GLN A 112 3.78 -12.98 -7.07
N ALA A 113 2.67 -12.77 -6.38
CA ALA A 113 1.42 -13.49 -6.63
C ALA A 113 0.77 -13.11 -7.98
N SER A 114 1.15 -11.97 -8.57
CA SER A 114 0.66 -11.53 -9.89
C SER A 114 1.40 -12.18 -11.07
N VAL A 115 2.42 -12.99 -10.81
CA VAL A 115 3.11 -13.79 -11.84
C VAL A 115 2.11 -14.77 -12.44
N GLY A 116 1.74 -14.55 -13.70
CA GLY A 116 0.68 -15.32 -14.38
C GLY A 116 -0.50 -14.46 -14.87
N GLY A 117 -0.41 -13.14 -14.76
CA GLY A 117 -1.37 -12.19 -15.35
C GLY A 117 -2.61 -11.91 -14.49
N GLN A 118 -2.73 -12.49 -13.30
CA GLN A 118 -3.81 -12.17 -12.37
C GLN A 118 -3.47 -10.92 -11.56
N LYS A 119 -4.41 -9.97 -11.54
CA LYS A 119 -4.26 -8.72 -10.78
C LYS A 119 -4.55 -8.94 -9.31
N VAL A 120 -3.51 -8.94 -8.49
CA VAL A 120 -3.62 -8.96 -7.03
C VAL A 120 -3.74 -7.54 -6.49
N ARG A 121 -4.72 -7.31 -5.62
CA ARG A 121 -4.90 -6.03 -4.92
C ARG A 121 -4.26 -6.10 -3.54
N PHE A 122 -3.75 -4.99 -3.05
CA PHE A 122 -3.19 -4.91 -1.71
C PHE A 122 -3.41 -3.52 -1.10
N ASP A 123 -3.36 -3.48 0.22
CA ASP A 123 -3.23 -2.28 1.04
C ASP A 123 -2.15 -2.51 2.12
N ALA A 124 -2.02 -1.61 3.08
CA ALA A 124 -1.00 -1.75 4.14
C ALA A 124 -1.28 -2.93 5.11
N MET A 125 -2.52 -3.38 5.18
CA MET A 125 -2.96 -4.37 6.16
C MET A 125 -3.34 -5.70 5.52
N SER A 126 -3.59 -5.74 4.21
CA SER A 126 -4.13 -6.95 3.57
C SER A 126 -3.69 -7.11 2.11
N VAL A 127 -3.81 -8.34 1.64
CA VAL A 127 -3.67 -8.73 0.23
C VAL A 127 -4.95 -9.45 -0.20
N HIS A 128 -5.44 -9.13 -1.41
CA HIS A 128 -6.63 -9.74 -1.99
C HIS A 128 -6.22 -10.55 -3.22
N ALA A 129 -6.27 -11.86 -3.10
CA ALA A 129 -5.92 -12.78 -4.16
C ALA A 129 -6.72 -14.08 -4.07
N PRO A 130 -6.81 -14.88 -5.15
CA PRO A 130 -7.29 -16.25 -5.05
C PRO A 130 -6.54 -17.05 -4.01
N ALA A 131 -7.22 -17.92 -3.27
CA ALA A 131 -6.63 -18.71 -2.19
C ALA A 131 -5.43 -19.56 -2.65
N SER A 132 -5.47 -20.06 -3.89
CA SER A 132 -4.37 -20.83 -4.50
C SER A 132 -3.08 -20.03 -4.61
N LEU A 133 -3.15 -18.74 -4.93
CA LEU A 133 -1.96 -17.88 -5.06
C LEU A 133 -1.38 -17.47 -3.70
N LEU A 134 -2.16 -17.56 -2.63
CA LEU A 134 -1.73 -17.20 -1.28
C LEU A 134 -1.09 -18.39 -0.54
N ALA A 135 -1.43 -19.62 -0.94
CA ALA A 135 -0.90 -20.83 -0.33
C ALA A 135 0.59 -21.07 -0.65
N ASP A 136 1.01 -20.69 -1.86
CA ASP A 136 2.37 -20.91 -2.36
C ASP A 136 3.36 -19.80 -1.94
N ALA A 137 2.87 -18.64 -1.53
CA ALA A 137 3.70 -17.51 -1.16
C ALA A 137 3.92 -17.44 0.35
N ALA A 138 4.88 -18.20 0.88
CA ALA A 138 5.28 -18.09 2.28
C ALA A 138 5.91 -16.70 2.55
N PRO A 139 5.39 -15.92 3.50
CA PRO A 139 5.81 -14.52 3.70
C PRO A 139 7.26 -14.33 4.19
N GLY A 140 7.93 -15.40 4.56
CA GLY A 140 9.31 -15.33 5.08
C GLY A 140 10.41 -15.29 4.02
N GLN A 141 10.08 -15.47 2.74
CA GLN A 141 11.07 -15.58 1.64
C GLN A 141 10.86 -14.54 0.53
N LEU A 142 10.14 -13.48 0.80
CA LEU A 142 9.79 -12.45 -0.20
C LEU A 142 10.99 -11.51 -0.44
N THR A 143 11.92 -11.92 -1.26
CA THR A 143 12.96 -11.05 -1.82
C THR A 143 12.69 -10.83 -3.30
N LEU A 144 12.53 -9.58 -3.72
CA LEU A 144 12.50 -9.23 -5.13
C LEU A 144 13.92 -9.26 -5.68
N THR A 145 14.09 -9.87 -6.83
CA THR A 145 15.34 -9.77 -7.60
C THR A 145 15.50 -8.36 -8.18
N ASP A 146 16.73 -7.96 -8.49
CA ASP A 146 17.00 -6.66 -9.13
C ASP A 146 16.25 -6.52 -10.47
N ALA A 147 16.03 -7.62 -11.20
CA ALA A 147 15.26 -7.63 -12.44
C ALA A 147 13.77 -7.35 -12.20
N GLU A 148 13.17 -7.94 -11.17
CA GLU A 148 11.76 -7.68 -10.80
C GLU A 148 11.58 -6.23 -10.30
N ILE A 149 12.54 -5.71 -9.52
CA ILE A 149 12.55 -4.31 -9.09
C ILE A 149 12.63 -3.38 -10.30
N ALA A 150 13.48 -3.70 -11.29
CA ALA A 150 13.62 -2.91 -12.50
C ALA A 150 12.32 -2.91 -13.30
N THR A 151 11.71 -4.08 -13.54
CA THR A 151 10.43 -4.20 -14.24
C THR A 151 9.30 -3.45 -13.53
N PHE A 152 9.26 -3.52 -12.20
CA PHE A 152 8.29 -2.74 -11.42
C PHE A 152 8.54 -1.23 -11.56
N ALA A 153 9.79 -0.79 -11.49
CA ALA A 153 10.17 0.61 -11.65
C ALA A 153 9.75 1.17 -13.02
N GLU A 154 9.86 0.38 -14.08
CA GLU A 154 9.40 0.75 -15.43
C GLU A 154 7.88 0.93 -15.53
N SER A 155 7.12 0.27 -14.69
CA SER A 155 5.65 0.40 -14.62
C SER A 155 5.17 1.69 -13.91
N VAL A 156 6.07 2.41 -13.24
CA VAL A 156 5.74 3.65 -12.54
C VAL A 156 5.57 4.77 -13.55
N LYS A 157 4.47 5.52 -13.42
CA LYS A 157 4.21 6.67 -14.29
C LYS A 157 5.37 7.67 -14.22
N PHE A 158 5.91 8.06 -15.38
CA PHE A 158 7.09 8.91 -15.51
C PHE A 158 8.42 8.24 -15.08
N ALA A 159 8.49 6.91 -15.10
CA ALA A 159 9.71 6.17 -14.75
C ALA A 159 10.95 6.65 -15.55
N GLU A 160 10.75 7.01 -16.83
CA GLU A 160 11.79 7.54 -17.70
C GLU A 160 12.37 8.89 -17.25
N CYS A 161 11.59 9.64 -16.46
CA CYS A 161 12.00 10.96 -15.93
C CYS A 161 12.58 10.88 -14.52
N VAL A 162 12.53 9.71 -13.86
CA VAL A 162 12.97 9.54 -12.48
C VAL A 162 14.30 8.81 -12.43
N PRO A 163 15.33 9.35 -11.74
CA PRO A 163 16.58 8.62 -11.55
C PRO A 163 16.36 7.23 -10.97
N ARG A 164 16.95 6.19 -11.59
CA ARG A 164 16.75 4.78 -11.20
C ARG A 164 16.99 4.52 -9.72
N GLY A 165 17.98 5.18 -9.12
CA GLY A 165 18.25 5.05 -7.69
C GLY A 165 17.14 5.58 -6.76
N LEU A 166 16.25 6.46 -7.27
CA LEU A 166 15.07 6.92 -6.53
C LEU A 166 13.88 5.97 -6.70
N LEU A 167 13.73 5.35 -7.89
CA LEU A 167 12.67 4.37 -8.14
C LEU A 167 12.81 3.12 -7.26
N ILE A 168 14.05 2.70 -6.98
CA ILE A 168 14.34 1.53 -6.13
C ILE A 168 14.08 1.80 -4.64
N ARG A 169 14.08 3.07 -4.21
CA ARG A 169 13.88 3.44 -2.81
C ARG A 169 12.40 3.67 -2.42
N THR A 170 11.51 3.70 -3.39
CA THR A 170 10.06 3.86 -3.17
C THR A 170 9.34 2.54 -3.03
#